data_a010af22ccb3d3438f5538cc13a98a28
#
_entry.id   a010af22ccb3d3438f5538cc13a98a28
#
_cell.length_a   1.000
_cell.length_b   1.000
_cell.length_c   1.000
_cell.angle_alpha   90.00
_cell.angle_beta   90.00
_cell.angle_gamma   90.00
#
_symmetry.space_group_name_H-M   'P 1'
#
loop_
_entity.id
_entity.type
_entity.pdbx_description
1 polymer ?
#
loop_
_entity_poly.entity_id
_entity_poly.type
_entity_poly.pdbx_seq_one_letter_code
_entity_poly.pdbx_strand_id
1 'polypeptide(L)'
;VDDEEIIELVEMEIRELLAEQDYDEEAPIVHISALKALEGDEKWVQSVIDLMQACDDSIPDPVRELDKPFLMPIEDIFTITGRGTVVTGRVERGSLNVNEDIEIIGIKEKSMSTTVTGIEMFRKMMDYTEAGDNCGLLLRGTKREEVERGQVCIKPGAYTPHTKFEGSVYVLKKEEGGRHTPFMDNYRPQFYFRTTDVTGVVKLPEGTEMVMPGDNVE
;
A
#
# COMPACT_ATOMS: atom_id res chain seq x y z
N VAL A 1 12.94 18.47 23.50
CA VAL A 1 12.62 18.26 24.91
C VAL A 1 13.86 17.66 25.56
N ASP A 2 14.40 18.31 26.57
CA ASP A 2 15.63 17.89 27.27
C ASP A 2 15.35 17.49 28.74
N ASP A 3 14.08 17.34 29.08
CA ASP A 3 13.60 16.99 30.41
C ASP A 3 13.38 15.47 30.48
N GLU A 4 14.17 14.79 31.31
CA GLU A 4 14.16 13.34 31.45
C GLU A 4 12.81 12.82 31.97
N GLU A 5 12.16 13.54 32.90
CA GLU A 5 10.85 13.13 33.43
C GLU A 5 9.75 13.16 32.35
N ILE A 6 9.82 14.15 31.44
CA ILE A 6 8.88 14.25 30.31
C ILE A 6 9.15 13.14 29.29
N ILE A 7 10.42 12.79 29.04
CA ILE A 7 10.79 11.72 28.11
C ILE A 7 10.28 10.38 28.63
N GLU A 8 10.47 10.09 29.92
CA GLU A 8 9.97 8.85 30.54
C GLU A 8 8.44 8.76 30.50
N LEU A 9 7.75 9.90 30.73
CA LEU A 9 6.28 9.94 30.62
C LEU A 9 5.80 9.64 29.19
N VAL A 10 6.43 10.25 28.20
CA VAL A 10 6.11 10.02 26.78
C VAL A 10 6.39 8.56 26.38
N GLU A 11 7.47 7.98 26.85
CA GLU A 11 7.78 6.55 26.60
C GLU A 11 6.68 5.65 27.19
N MET A 12 6.23 5.92 28.40
CA MET A 12 5.15 5.18 29.05
C MET A 12 3.83 5.28 28.26
N GLU A 13 3.45 6.49 27.83
CA GLU A 13 2.26 6.71 27.01
C GLU A 13 2.34 5.98 25.65
N ILE A 14 3.54 5.93 25.04
CA ILE A 14 3.74 5.18 23.78
C ILE A 14 3.56 3.68 24.01
N ARG A 15 4.08 3.12 25.11
CA ARG A 15 3.91 1.70 25.44
C ARG A 15 2.45 1.33 25.70
N GLU A 16 1.72 2.18 26.42
CA GLU A 16 0.29 2.01 26.62
C GLU A 16 -0.46 2.02 25.29
N LEU A 17 -0.13 2.93 24.37
CA LEU A 17 -0.73 3.00 23.03
C LEU A 17 -0.39 1.77 22.19
N LEU A 18 0.84 1.26 22.25
CA LEU A 18 1.23 0.03 21.56
C LEU A 18 0.40 -1.16 22.05
N ALA A 19 0.24 -1.31 23.37
CA ALA A 19 -0.60 -2.35 23.97
C ALA A 19 -2.09 -2.22 23.56
N GLU A 20 -2.65 -1.00 23.55
CA GLU A 20 -4.03 -0.76 23.11
C GLU A 20 -4.27 -1.12 21.63
N GLN A 21 -3.23 -1.07 20.81
CA GLN A 21 -3.30 -1.38 19.38
C GLN A 21 -2.80 -2.79 19.04
N ASP A 22 -2.65 -3.67 20.03
CA ASP A 22 -2.13 -5.05 19.90
C ASP A 22 -0.72 -5.14 19.27
N TYR A 23 0.12 -4.12 19.50
CA TYR A 23 1.55 -4.16 19.17
C TYR A 23 2.39 -4.60 20.38
N ASP A 24 3.64 -4.97 20.11
CA ASP A 24 4.59 -5.32 21.15
C ASP A 24 4.97 -4.08 21.98
N GLU A 25 4.54 -4.03 23.22
CA GLU A 25 4.87 -2.96 24.16
C GLU A 25 6.34 -2.94 24.58
N GLU A 26 7.07 -4.06 24.40
CA GLU A 26 8.50 -4.18 24.65
C GLU A 26 9.37 -3.79 23.44
N ALA A 27 8.76 -3.31 22.35
CA ALA A 27 9.48 -2.83 21.18
C ALA A 27 10.53 -1.77 21.58
N PRO A 28 11.74 -1.80 20.98
CA PRO A 28 12.80 -0.85 21.33
C PRO A 28 12.39 0.59 20.98
N ILE A 29 12.58 1.50 21.93
CA ILE A 29 12.39 2.93 21.76
C ILE A 29 13.75 3.61 21.75
N VAL A 30 14.07 4.38 20.71
CA VAL A 30 15.36 5.08 20.58
C VAL A 30 15.12 6.58 20.56
N HIS A 31 15.74 7.30 21.49
CA HIS A 31 15.66 8.75 21.58
C HIS A 31 16.70 9.40 20.67
N ILE A 32 16.28 10.22 19.71
CA ILE A 32 17.17 10.87 18.75
C ILE A 32 16.97 12.38 18.70
N SER A 33 18.01 13.10 18.31
CA SER A 33 17.91 14.48 17.86
C SER A 33 18.49 14.61 16.45
N ALA A 34 17.63 14.58 15.45
CA ALA A 34 18.03 14.66 14.04
C ALA A 34 18.83 15.95 13.75
N LEU A 35 18.42 17.09 14.33
CA LEU A 35 19.12 18.36 14.15
C LEU A 35 20.55 18.30 14.69
N LYS A 36 20.74 17.86 15.94
CA LYS A 36 22.07 17.78 16.56
C LYS A 36 22.95 16.74 15.86
N ALA A 37 22.37 15.63 15.42
CA ALA A 37 23.08 14.64 14.61
C ALA A 37 23.59 15.24 13.29
N LEU A 38 22.74 16.04 12.62
CA LEU A 38 23.12 16.73 11.37
C LEU A 38 24.21 17.78 11.59
N GLU A 39 24.23 18.43 12.76
CA GLU A 39 25.28 19.37 13.19
C GLU A 39 26.58 18.69 13.60
N GLY A 40 26.62 17.36 13.67
CA GLY A 40 27.81 16.56 13.95
C GLY A 40 28.07 16.29 15.44
N ASP A 41 27.05 16.46 16.32
CA ASP A 41 27.14 16.04 17.72
C ASP A 41 27.25 14.51 17.82
N GLU A 42 28.38 14.02 18.30
CA GLU A 42 28.74 12.59 18.33
C GLU A 42 27.69 11.73 19.05
N LYS A 43 27.12 12.21 20.17
CA LYS A 43 26.07 11.52 20.93
C LYS A 43 24.87 11.25 20.05
N TRP A 44 24.43 12.29 19.32
CA TRP A 44 23.23 12.21 18.50
C TRP A 44 23.44 11.53 17.15
N VAL A 45 24.66 11.58 16.63
CA VAL A 45 25.07 10.73 15.48
C VAL A 45 24.99 9.26 15.87
N GLN A 46 25.52 8.90 17.06
CA GLN A 46 25.44 7.53 17.55
C GLN A 46 23.99 7.08 17.75
N SER A 47 23.12 7.91 18.33
CA SER A 47 21.71 7.54 18.54
C SER A 47 20.94 7.28 17.21
N VAL A 48 21.33 7.93 16.12
CA VAL A 48 20.76 7.61 14.79
C VAL A 48 21.26 6.26 14.29
N ILE A 49 22.51 5.92 14.55
CA ILE A 49 23.07 4.59 14.23
C ILE A 49 22.37 3.51 15.06
N ASP A 50 22.15 3.78 16.35
CA ASP A 50 21.43 2.87 17.26
C ASP A 50 19.99 2.64 16.80
N LEU A 51 19.31 3.67 16.29
CA LEU A 51 17.99 3.53 15.68
C LEU A 51 18.01 2.61 14.47
N MET A 52 18.98 2.77 13.57
CA MET A 52 19.12 1.88 12.41
C MET A 52 19.38 0.44 12.83
N GLN A 53 20.24 0.24 13.84
CA GLN A 53 20.50 -1.08 14.39
C GLN A 53 19.24 -1.70 15.02
N ALA A 54 18.47 -0.91 15.78
CA ALA A 54 17.20 -1.38 16.35
C ALA A 54 16.20 -1.81 15.29
N CYS A 55 16.14 -1.09 14.14
CA CYS A 55 15.33 -1.49 12.99
C CYS A 55 15.79 -2.83 12.42
N ASP A 56 17.10 -3.01 12.22
CA ASP A 56 17.65 -4.24 11.65
C ASP A 56 17.42 -5.45 12.57
N ASP A 57 17.47 -5.25 13.89
CA ASP A 57 17.34 -6.32 14.88
C ASP A 57 15.86 -6.68 15.17
N SER A 58 14.94 -5.71 15.09
CA SER A 58 13.55 -5.87 15.56
C SER A 58 12.52 -6.02 14.47
N ILE A 59 12.78 -5.53 13.24
CA ILE A 59 11.84 -5.61 12.14
C ILE A 59 12.11 -6.89 11.34
N PRO A 60 11.19 -7.88 11.31
CA PRO A 60 11.41 -9.11 10.56
C PRO A 60 11.36 -8.83 9.04
N ASP A 61 12.17 -9.60 8.31
CA ASP A 61 12.11 -9.58 6.85
C ASP A 61 10.70 -9.95 6.35
N PRO A 62 10.11 -9.15 5.45
CA PRO A 62 8.77 -9.44 4.94
C PRO A 62 8.76 -10.70 4.08
N VAL A 63 7.72 -11.52 4.25
CA VAL A 63 7.49 -12.66 3.35
C VAL A 63 7.00 -12.14 2.01
N ARG A 64 7.82 -12.30 0.96
CA ARG A 64 7.51 -11.86 -0.39
C ARG A 64 6.86 -12.98 -1.20
N GLU A 65 5.75 -12.70 -1.89
CA GLU A 65 5.03 -13.67 -2.73
C GLU A 65 5.68 -13.79 -4.13
N LEU A 66 6.90 -14.29 -4.19
CA LEU A 66 7.68 -14.39 -5.45
C LEU A 66 7.16 -15.48 -6.39
N ASP A 67 6.58 -16.55 -5.87
CA ASP A 67 6.10 -17.70 -6.64
C ASP A 67 4.77 -17.46 -7.37
N LYS A 68 4.10 -16.34 -7.08
CA LYS A 68 2.84 -15.97 -7.73
C LYS A 68 3.10 -15.21 -9.03
N PRO A 69 2.13 -15.20 -9.96
CA PRO A 69 2.23 -14.36 -11.16
C PRO A 69 2.38 -12.88 -10.81
N PHE A 70 3.18 -12.15 -11.59
CA PHE A 70 3.41 -10.71 -11.41
C PHE A 70 2.10 -9.92 -11.31
N LEU A 71 2.05 -9.01 -10.34
CA LEU A 71 0.95 -8.09 -10.11
C LEU A 71 1.47 -6.78 -9.48
N MET A 72 1.20 -5.66 -10.16
CA MET A 72 1.55 -4.31 -9.69
C MET A 72 0.37 -3.35 -9.94
N PRO A 73 -0.31 -2.84 -8.90
CA PRO A 73 -1.31 -1.77 -9.04
C PRO A 73 -0.65 -0.48 -9.49
N ILE A 74 -1.31 0.26 -10.38
CA ILE A 74 -0.83 1.55 -10.87
C ILE A 74 -1.21 2.64 -9.86
N GLU A 75 -0.19 3.33 -9.34
CA GLU A 75 -0.33 4.45 -8.39
C GLU A 75 -0.27 5.79 -9.11
N ASP A 76 0.70 5.97 -10.02
CA ASP A 76 0.86 7.19 -10.77
C ASP A 76 1.34 6.92 -12.21
N ILE A 77 1.19 7.93 -13.07
CA ILE A 77 1.48 7.82 -14.49
C ILE A 77 2.21 9.07 -14.97
N PHE A 78 3.39 8.88 -15.53
CA PHE A 78 4.24 9.94 -16.04
C PHE A 78 4.47 9.78 -17.54
N THR A 79 4.75 10.88 -18.22
CA THR A 79 5.23 10.88 -19.59
C THR A 79 6.65 11.39 -19.62
N ILE A 80 7.57 10.61 -20.17
CA ILE A 80 8.95 11.01 -20.39
C ILE A 80 9.10 11.38 -21.87
N THR A 81 9.42 12.64 -22.15
CA THR A 81 9.61 13.13 -23.53
C THR A 81 10.63 12.29 -24.28
N GLY A 82 10.23 11.73 -25.41
CA GLY A 82 11.08 10.88 -26.26
C GLY A 82 11.26 9.44 -25.79
N ARG A 83 10.71 9.05 -24.61
CA ARG A 83 10.77 7.67 -24.10
C ARG A 83 9.42 6.98 -24.03
N GLY A 84 8.35 7.68 -23.65
CA GLY A 84 7.00 7.14 -23.58
C GLY A 84 6.34 7.30 -22.20
N THR A 85 5.38 6.45 -21.93
CA THR A 85 4.60 6.45 -20.68
C THR A 85 5.28 5.53 -19.65
N VAL A 86 5.41 6.04 -18.43
CA VAL A 86 5.86 5.29 -17.26
C VAL A 86 4.69 5.18 -16.29
N VAL A 87 4.43 3.98 -15.82
CA VAL A 87 3.52 3.71 -14.71
C VAL A 87 4.32 3.36 -13.48
N THR A 88 3.93 3.87 -12.32
CA THR A 88 4.60 3.55 -11.05
C THR A 88 3.66 2.81 -10.13
N GLY A 89 4.21 2.00 -9.26
CA GLY A 89 3.48 1.27 -8.25
C GLY A 89 4.40 0.36 -7.43
N ARG A 90 3.81 -0.26 -6.43
CA ARG A 90 4.45 -1.31 -5.66
C ARG A 90 4.10 -2.67 -6.24
N VAL A 91 5.10 -3.48 -6.50
CA VAL A 91 4.89 -4.88 -6.89
C VAL A 91 4.34 -5.66 -5.69
N GLU A 92 3.13 -6.17 -5.80
CA GLU A 92 2.50 -6.97 -4.75
C GLU A 92 2.91 -8.44 -4.81
N ARG A 93 3.09 -8.98 -6.04
CA ARG A 93 3.32 -10.41 -6.27
C ARG A 93 4.24 -10.64 -7.46
N GLY A 94 4.97 -11.74 -7.39
CA GLY A 94 5.80 -12.24 -8.48
C GLY A 94 6.99 -11.38 -8.82
N SER A 95 7.52 -11.58 -10.00
CA SER A 95 8.64 -10.82 -10.56
C SER A 95 8.41 -10.51 -12.03
N LEU A 96 9.10 -9.51 -12.55
CA LEU A 96 9.03 -9.06 -13.95
C LEU A 96 10.43 -8.64 -14.41
N ASN A 97 10.84 -9.12 -15.59
CA ASN A 97 12.09 -8.70 -16.21
C ASN A 97 11.84 -7.63 -17.28
N VAL A 98 12.87 -6.86 -17.58
CA VAL A 98 12.87 -5.95 -18.75
C VAL A 98 12.67 -6.76 -20.02
N ASN A 99 11.89 -6.20 -20.96
CA ASN A 99 11.44 -6.81 -22.22
C ASN A 99 10.40 -7.94 -22.10
N GLU A 100 9.83 -8.14 -20.91
CA GLU A 100 8.65 -9.00 -20.77
C GLU A 100 7.36 -8.25 -21.10
N ASP A 101 6.38 -9.03 -21.58
CA ASP A 101 5.04 -8.53 -21.85
C ASP A 101 4.19 -8.54 -20.59
N ILE A 102 3.40 -7.50 -20.43
CA ILE A 102 2.40 -7.37 -19.36
C ILE A 102 1.03 -7.09 -19.98
N GLU A 103 0.01 -7.37 -19.19
CA GLU A 103 -1.37 -6.96 -19.47
C GLU A 103 -1.82 -5.97 -18.41
N ILE A 104 -2.50 -4.89 -18.83
CA ILE A 104 -3.09 -3.88 -17.94
C ILE A 104 -4.59 -4.10 -17.93
N ILE A 105 -5.13 -4.38 -16.75
CA ILE A 105 -6.54 -4.72 -16.53
C ILE A 105 -7.21 -3.79 -15.51
N GLY A 106 -8.53 -3.84 -15.45
CA GLY A 106 -9.36 -3.09 -14.49
C GLY A 106 -9.80 -1.74 -15.03
N ILE A 107 -10.82 -1.15 -14.42
CA ILE A 107 -11.49 0.12 -14.75
C ILE A 107 -12.08 0.13 -16.17
N LYS A 108 -11.28 -0.14 -17.18
CA LYS A 108 -11.72 -0.20 -18.59
C LYS A 108 -12.25 -1.59 -18.93
N GLU A 109 -13.22 -1.65 -19.85
CA GLU A 109 -13.81 -2.92 -20.30
C GLU A 109 -12.80 -3.83 -21.02
N LYS A 110 -11.83 -3.23 -21.71
CA LYS A 110 -10.82 -3.94 -22.48
C LYS A 110 -9.48 -3.85 -21.79
N SER A 111 -8.84 -5.00 -21.64
CA SER A 111 -7.43 -5.08 -21.26
C SER A 111 -6.52 -4.56 -22.38
N MET A 112 -5.32 -4.15 -22.00
CA MET A 112 -4.29 -3.70 -22.92
C MET A 112 -3.00 -4.46 -22.67
N SER A 113 -2.41 -5.02 -23.73
CA SER A 113 -1.10 -5.67 -23.67
C SER A 113 -0.01 -4.72 -24.13
N THR A 114 1.11 -4.72 -23.43
CA THR A 114 2.30 -3.93 -23.77
C THR A 114 3.56 -4.62 -23.26
N THR A 115 4.72 -4.18 -23.76
CA THR A 115 6.03 -4.69 -23.31
C THR A 115 6.67 -3.66 -22.38
N VAL A 116 7.25 -4.09 -21.28
CA VAL A 116 8.06 -3.25 -20.38
C VAL A 116 9.46 -3.12 -20.93
N THR A 117 9.84 -1.92 -21.37
CA THR A 117 11.15 -1.65 -22.00
C THR A 117 12.21 -1.12 -21.03
N GLY A 118 11.81 -0.83 -19.81
CA GLY A 118 12.72 -0.39 -18.75
C GLY A 118 12.03 -0.43 -17.39
N ILE A 119 12.81 -0.71 -16.37
CA ILE A 119 12.39 -0.70 -14.97
C ILE A 119 13.33 0.25 -14.23
N GLU A 120 12.77 1.19 -13.47
CA GLU A 120 13.55 2.16 -12.70
C GLU A 120 13.10 2.14 -11.24
N MET A 121 14.05 2.07 -10.33
CA MET A 121 13.84 2.15 -8.88
C MET A 121 14.89 3.07 -8.27
N PHE A 122 14.45 4.10 -7.50
CA PHE A 122 15.34 5.10 -6.88
C PHE A 122 16.36 5.72 -7.83
N ARG A 123 15.94 6.07 -9.06
CA ARG A 123 16.78 6.63 -10.14
C ARG A 123 17.87 5.69 -10.67
N LYS A 124 17.72 4.39 -10.44
CA LYS A 124 18.57 3.35 -10.99
C LYS A 124 17.78 2.48 -11.95
N MET A 125 18.35 2.19 -13.11
CA MET A 125 17.80 1.21 -14.03
C MET A 125 18.05 -0.19 -13.49
N MET A 126 17.01 -1.01 -13.52
CA MET A 126 17.01 -2.38 -13.03
C MET A 126 16.76 -3.33 -14.19
N ASP A 127 17.31 -4.54 -14.11
CA ASP A 127 17.04 -5.60 -15.08
C ASP A 127 15.72 -6.33 -14.79
N TYR A 128 15.32 -6.35 -13.52
CA TYR A 128 14.07 -6.95 -13.05
C TYR A 128 13.51 -6.20 -11.83
N THR A 129 12.28 -6.53 -11.48
CA THR A 129 11.60 -6.10 -10.23
C THR A 129 10.83 -7.28 -9.64
N GLU A 130 10.60 -7.27 -8.33
CA GLU A 130 9.94 -8.34 -7.61
C GLU A 130 9.01 -7.84 -6.50
N ALA A 131 8.20 -8.75 -5.94
CA ALA A 131 7.27 -8.43 -4.86
C ALA A 131 7.94 -7.65 -3.72
N GLY A 132 7.35 -6.53 -3.35
CA GLY A 132 7.86 -5.58 -2.34
C GLY A 132 8.54 -4.35 -2.93
N ASP A 133 8.95 -4.36 -4.20
CA ASP A 133 9.62 -3.24 -4.83
C ASP A 133 8.65 -2.13 -5.23
N ASN A 134 9.06 -0.87 -5.02
CA ASN A 134 8.41 0.30 -5.60
C ASN A 134 9.20 0.70 -6.86
N CYS A 135 8.58 0.59 -8.01
CA CYS A 135 9.27 0.85 -9.27
C CYS A 135 8.42 1.60 -10.31
N GLY A 136 9.08 2.13 -11.30
CA GLY A 136 8.49 2.67 -12.52
C GLY A 136 8.73 1.74 -13.69
N LEU A 137 7.67 1.39 -14.42
CA LEU A 137 7.71 0.57 -15.63
C LEU A 137 7.54 1.45 -16.86
N LEU A 138 8.54 1.48 -17.74
CA LEU A 138 8.46 2.14 -19.03
C LEU A 138 7.75 1.26 -20.04
N LEU A 139 6.63 1.72 -20.56
CA LEU A 139 5.72 0.98 -21.44
C LEU A 139 5.98 1.29 -22.92
N ARG A 140 6.06 0.25 -23.75
CA ARG A 140 6.25 0.39 -25.19
C ARG A 140 4.97 0.85 -25.88
N GLY A 141 5.04 1.98 -26.61
CA GLY A 141 3.95 2.44 -27.49
C GLY A 141 2.65 2.82 -26.80
N THR A 142 2.64 2.87 -25.48
CA THR A 142 1.46 3.20 -24.65
C THR A 142 1.38 4.70 -24.46
N LYS A 143 0.21 5.29 -24.72
CA LYS A 143 -0.06 6.71 -24.47
C LYS A 143 -0.58 6.88 -23.03
N ARG A 144 -0.35 8.08 -22.47
CA ARG A 144 -0.77 8.40 -21.10
C ARG A 144 -2.27 8.21 -20.86
N GLU A 145 -3.10 8.59 -21.84
CA GLU A 145 -4.56 8.50 -21.78
C GLU A 145 -5.12 7.07 -21.91
N GLU A 146 -4.27 6.11 -22.26
CA GLU A 146 -4.64 4.71 -22.36
C GLU A 146 -4.57 3.98 -21.01
N VAL A 147 -3.87 4.55 -20.04
CA VAL A 147 -3.71 3.99 -18.70
C VAL A 147 -4.26 4.94 -17.64
N GLU A 148 -4.76 4.38 -16.53
CA GLU A 148 -5.35 5.11 -15.42
C GLU A 148 -4.86 4.55 -14.09
N ARG A 149 -4.76 5.42 -13.07
CA ARG A 149 -4.54 5.01 -11.69
C ARG A 149 -5.66 4.04 -11.27
N GLY A 150 -5.29 2.98 -10.56
CA GLY A 150 -6.21 1.94 -10.11
C GLY A 150 -6.32 0.74 -11.06
N GLN A 151 -5.84 0.86 -12.31
CA GLN A 151 -5.58 -0.32 -13.13
C GLN A 151 -4.42 -1.13 -12.56
N VAL A 152 -4.28 -2.37 -13.00
CA VAL A 152 -3.28 -3.29 -12.49
C VAL A 152 -2.46 -3.87 -13.66
N CYS A 153 -1.13 -3.78 -13.54
CA CYS A 153 -0.20 -4.46 -14.42
C CYS A 153 -0.05 -5.91 -13.95
N ILE A 154 -0.25 -6.86 -14.84
CA ILE A 154 -0.20 -8.29 -14.53
C ILE A 154 0.61 -9.08 -15.56
N LYS A 155 1.02 -10.29 -15.19
CA LYS A 155 1.44 -11.29 -16.17
C LYS A 155 0.27 -11.63 -17.08
N PRO A 156 0.42 -11.64 -18.42
CA PRO A 156 -0.70 -11.84 -19.35
C PRO A 156 -1.55 -13.06 -19.01
N GLY A 157 -2.87 -12.85 -18.89
CA GLY A 157 -3.85 -13.91 -18.61
C GLY A 157 -3.86 -14.45 -17.18
N ALA A 158 -3.05 -13.92 -16.26
CA ALA A 158 -2.94 -14.46 -14.91
C ALA A 158 -4.11 -14.10 -13.99
N TYR A 159 -4.76 -12.97 -14.21
CA TYR A 159 -5.83 -12.46 -13.37
C TYR A 159 -6.99 -11.89 -14.20
N THR A 160 -8.18 -11.92 -13.62
CA THR A 160 -9.40 -11.35 -14.23
C THR A 160 -10.04 -10.35 -13.28
N PRO A 161 -10.43 -9.15 -13.75
CA PRO A 161 -11.16 -8.20 -12.92
C PRO A 161 -12.60 -8.68 -12.66
N HIS A 162 -13.11 -8.43 -11.46
CA HIS A 162 -14.47 -8.77 -11.06
C HIS A 162 -15.26 -7.52 -10.73
N THR A 163 -16.55 -7.50 -11.10
CA THR A 163 -17.49 -6.41 -10.80
C THR A 163 -18.46 -6.77 -9.68
N LYS A 164 -18.52 -8.04 -9.29
CA LYS A 164 -19.33 -8.54 -8.19
C LYS A 164 -18.47 -9.40 -7.28
N PHE A 165 -18.64 -9.23 -6.00
CA PHE A 165 -17.93 -10.00 -4.97
C PHE A 165 -18.80 -10.09 -3.72
N GLU A 166 -18.52 -11.06 -2.90
CA GLU A 166 -19.07 -11.24 -1.56
C GLU A 166 -17.96 -11.03 -0.54
N GLY A 167 -18.29 -10.52 0.62
CA GLY A 167 -17.29 -10.25 1.65
C GLY A 167 -17.91 -9.95 2.99
N SER A 168 -17.22 -10.34 4.05
CA SER A 168 -17.56 -9.97 5.42
C SER A 168 -17.17 -8.54 5.70
N VAL A 169 -18.09 -7.78 6.30
CA VAL A 169 -17.92 -6.36 6.60
C VAL A 169 -18.18 -6.11 8.08
N TYR A 170 -17.22 -5.52 8.77
CA TYR A 170 -17.42 -4.92 10.08
C TYR A 170 -17.73 -3.44 9.92
N VAL A 171 -18.85 -2.99 10.50
CA VAL A 171 -19.26 -1.58 10.42
C VAL A 171 -18.75 -0.82 11.64
N LEU A 172 -17.72 0.02 11.43
CA LEU A 172 -17.11 0.82 12.50
C LEU A 172 -18.14 1.65 13.28
N LYS A 173 -18.04 1.64 14.60
CA LYS A 173 -18.83 2.48 15.51
C LYS A 173 -18.35 3.92 15.49
N LYS A 174 -19.17 4.82 16.05
CA LYS A 174 -18.82 6.24 16.14
C LYS A 174 -17.52 6.48 16.93
N GLU A 175 -17.32 5.74 18.02
CA GLU A 175 -16.13 5.83 18.89
C GLU A 175 -14.86 5.37 18.16
N GLU A 176 -15.01 4.50 17.16
CA GLU A 176 -13.94 3.98 16.29
C GLU A 176 -13.69 4.89 15.06
N GLY A 177 -14.30 6.08 15.03
CA GLY A 177 -14.23 7.00 13.89
C GLY A 177 -15.19 6.64 12.74
N GLY A 178 -16.10 5.70 12.98
CA GLY A 178 -17.06 5.22 12.00
C GLY A 178 -18.36 6.01 11.98
N ARG A 179 -19.36 5.42 11.37
CA ARG A 179 -20.69 6.02 11.22
C ARG A 179 -21.52 5.91 12.50
N HIS A 180 -22.52 6.78 12.65
CA HIS A 180 -23.47 6.79 13.77
C HIS A 180 -24.91 6.47 13.33
N THR A 181 -25.13 6.19 12.06
CA THR A 181 -26.43 5.85 11.49
C THR A 181 -26.37 4.51 10.76
N PRO A 182 -27.45 3.71 10.78
CA PRO A 182 -27.51 2.49 9.99
C PRO A 182 -27.51 2.77 8.49
N PHE A 183 -27.27 1.74 7.70
CA PHE A 183 -27.53 1.76 6.27
C PHE A 183 -28.42 0.59 5.86
N MET A 184 -29.12 0.75 4.75
CA MET A 184 -30.09 -0.19 4.22
C MET A 184 -29.55 -0.84 2.94
N ASP A 185 -30.27 -1.85 2.46
CA ASP A 185 -30.00 -2.44 1.15
C ASP A 185 -29.91 -1.37 0.05
N ASN A 186 -29.08 -1.62 -0.96
CA ASN A 186 -28.74 -0.68 -2.02
C ASN A 186 -27.98 0.58 -1.58
N TYR A 187 -27.34 0.56 -0.39
CA TYR A 187 -26.42 1.62 0.00
C TYR A 187 -25.27 1.74 -1.01
N ARG A 188 -24.85 2.95 -1.33
CA ARG A 188 -23.86 3.24 -2.37
C ARG A 188 -22.66 3.99 -1.80
N PRO A 189 -21.74 3.29 -1.12
CA PRO A 189 -20.51 3.88 -0.64
C PRO A 189 -19.42 3.89 -1.73
N GLN A 190 -18.33 4.58 -1.45
CA GLN A 190 -17.08 4.37 -2.14
C GLN A 190 -16.33 3.21 -1.51
N PHE A 191 -15.89 2.28 -2.36
CA PHE A 191 -15.03 1.17 -2.00
C PHE A 191 -13.60 1.51 -2.41
N TYR A 192 -12.67 1.35 -1.50
CA TYR A 192 -11.25 1.56 -1.75
C TYR A 192 -10.57 0.23 -2.02
N PHE A 193 -10.12 0.04 -3.26
CA PHE A 193 -9.40 -1.15 -3.67
C PHE A 193 -8.00 -0.75 -4.13
N ARG A 194 -6.98 -1.17 -3.41
CA ARG A 194 -5.57 -0.84 -3.72
C ARG A 194 -5.38 0.67 -3.90
N THR A 195 -5.21 1.12 -5.14
CA THR A 195 -4.83 2.50 -5.47
C THR A 195 -5.98 3.36 -5.97
N THR A 196 -7.20 2.84 -5.99
CA THR A 196 -8.39 3.57 -6.48
C THR A 196 -9.60 3.40 -5.57
N ASP A 197 -10.56 4.30 -5.73
CA ASP A 197 -11.88 4.22 -5.15
C ASP A 197 -12.93 3.99 -6.25
N VAL A 198 -13.93 3.18 -5.93
CA VAL A 198 -15.02 2.82 -6.85
C VAL A 198 -16.34 2.93 -6.13
N THR A 199 -17.31 3.61 -6.71
CA THR A 199 -18.69 3.60 -6.20
C THR A 199 -19.33 2.24 -6.46
N GLY A 200 -19.69 1.54 -5.41
CA GLY A 200 -20.38 0.25 -5.49
C GLY A 200 -21.79 0.29 -4.90
N VAL A 201 -22.51 -0.80 -5.03
CA VAL A 201 -23.82 -1.01 -4.42
C VAL A 201 -23.73 -2.18 -3.47
N VAL A 202 -24.04 -1.96 -2.19
CA VAL A 202 -24.13 -3.02 -1.19
C VAL A 202 -25.46 -3.71 -1.35
N LYS A 203 -25.43 -5.04 -1.45
CA LYS A 203 -26.59 -5.93 -1.34
C LYS A 203 -26.51 -6.66 -0.02
N LEU A 204 -27.50 -6.48 0.83
CA LEU A 204 -27.56 -7.16 2.11
C LEU A 204 -28.09 -8.59 1.94
N PRO A 205 -27.71 -9.52 2.84
CA PRO A 205 -28.26 -10.88 2.84
C PRO A 205 -29.79 -10.90 3.02
N GLU A 206 -30.43 -11.95 2.53
CA GLU A 206 -31.88 -12.13 2.68
C GLU A 206 -32.30 -12.08 4.16
N GLY A 207 -33.32 -11.26 4.45
CA GLY A 207 -33.84 -11.08 5.81
C GLY A 207 -33.14 -9.97 6.61
N THR A 208 -32.12 -9.33 6.07
CA THR A 208 -31.45 -8.18 6.68
C THR A 208 -31.94 -6.88 6.05
N GLU A 209 -32.75 -6.11 6.79
CA GLU A 209 -33.28 -4.83 6.29
C GLU A 209 -32.29 -3.68 6.45
N MET A 210 -31.49 -3.70 7.52
CA MET A 210 -30.51 -2.66 7.84
C MET A 210 -29.32 -3.25 8.59
N VAL A 211 -28.22 -2.53 8.56
CA VAL A 211 -26.98 -2.84 9.30
C VAL A 211 -26.62 -1.65 10.18
N MET A 212 -26.35 -1.93 11.46
CA MET A 212 -26.02 -0.92 12.47
C MET A 212 -24.50 -0.75 12.61
N PRO A 213 -24.04 0.42 13.11
CA PRO A 213 -22.66 0.55 13.58
C PRO A 213 -22.31 -0.51 14.63
N GLY A 214 -21.20 -1.23 14.43
CA GLY A 214 -20.77 -2.34 15.28
C GLY A 214 -21.21 -3.73 14.82
N ASP A 215 -22.04 -3.82 13.77
CA ASP A 215 -22.45 -5.10 13.22
C ASP A 215 -21.38 -5.73 12.32
N ASN A 216 -21.35 -7.05 12.30
CA ASN A 216 -20.70 -7.86 11.27
C ASN A 216 -21.75 -8.39 10.31
N VAL A 217 -21.54 -8.24 9.02
CA VAL A 217 -22.43 -8.73 7.96
C VAL A 217 -21.64 -9.38 6.84
N GLU A 218 -22.15 -10.49 6.30
CA GLU A 218 -21.57 -11.19 5.13
C GLU A 218 -22.37 -10.89 3.87
#